data_c7cb649e9d070b03d3b9894f2262d30f
#
_entry.id   c7cb649e9d070b03d3b9894f2262d30f
#
_cell.length_a   1.000
_cell.length_b   1.000
_cell.length_c   1.000
_cell.angle_alpha   90.00
_cell.angle_beta   90.00
_cell.angle_gamma   90.00
#
_symmetry.space_group_name_H-M   'P 1'
#
loop_
_entity.id
_entity.type
_entity.pdbx_description
1 polymer ?
#
loop_
_entity_poly.entity_id
_entity_poly.type
_entity_poly.pdbx_seq_one_letter_code
_entity_poly.pdbx_strand_id
1 'polypeptide(L)'
;AAPKVGLTNDQVKRAMKSSALTSLGPSVVILSGMLSLLVSVGGPMAWMRLSFIGSVMFESIAAGIGTASAGVQLGVDEMTTFAFTMAVWTMILGSIGWIIVSTLTADKMEKVQNRMAGGNSALVGVISGAAMVGAFGGMVSQKLVAVDKSALSCVLGGVFMAILLYVSGKFKISWLKEWNLTIAILVAMIITALV
;
A
#
# COMPACT_ATOMS: atom_id res chain seq x y z
N ALA A 1 -3.71 -29.11 -8.58
CA ALA A 1 -3.34 -29.03 -7.14
C ALA A 1 -4.59 -29.07 -6.24
N ALA A 2 -5.64 -28.29 -6.52
CA ALA A 2 -6.83 -28.19 -5.67
C ALA A 2 -7.53 -29.53 -5.34
N PRO A 3 -7.75 -30.45 -6.28
CA PRO A 3 -8.32 -31.76 -5.95
C PRO A 3 -7.47 -32.61 -5.02
N LYS A 4 -6.15 -32.41 -5.02
CA LYS A 4 -5.22 -33.15 -4.15
C LYS A 4 -5.33 -32.76 -2.66
N VAL A 5 -5.89 -31.59 -2.38
CA VAL A 5 -6.14 -31.09 -1.02
C VAL A 5 -7.63 -31.12 -0.64
N GLY A 6 -8.45 -31.88 -1.39
CA GLY A 6 -9.86 -32.11 -1.06
C GLY A 6 -10.81 -30.95 -1.41
N LEU A 7 -10.37 -29.96 -2.19
CA LEU A 7 -11.24 -28.87 -2.63
C LEU A 7 -12.08 -29.26 -3.84
N THR A 8 -13.37 -28.94 -3.79
CA THR A 8 -14.28 -29.16 -4.94
C THR A 8 -14.08 -28.07 -5.99
N ASN A 9 -14.39 -28.38 -7.25
CA ASN A 9 -14.31 -27.41 -8.34
C ASN A 9 -15.19 -26.18 -8.11
N ASP A 10 -16.33 -26.33 -7.44
CA ASP A 10 -17.23 -25.21 -7.11
C ASP A 10 -16.65 -24.30 -6.03
N GLN A 11 -15.93 -24.87 -5.07
CA GLN A 11 -15.19 -24.07 -4.08
C GLN A 11 -14.09 -23.26 -4.74
N VAL A 12 -13.33 -23.88 -5.66
CA VAL A 12 -12.28 -23.21 -6.43
C VAL A 12 -12.86 -22.06 -7.28
N LYS A 13 -13.94 -22.33 -8.03
CA LYS A 13 -14.59 -21.28 -8.84
C LYS A 13 -15.11 -20.11 -8.00
N ARG A 14 -15.73 -20.39 -6.85
CA ARG A 14 -16.20 -19.35 -5.93
C ARG A 14 -15.03 -18.55 -5.36
N ALA A 15 -13.95 -19.20 -4.95
CA ALA A 15 -12.76 -18.53 -4.46
C ALA A 15 -12.12 -17.63 -5.53
N MET A 16 -11.99 -18.13 -6.78
CA MET A 16 -11.47 -17.34 -7.91
C MET A 16 -12.35 -16.12 -8.21
N LYS A 17 -13.67 -16.30 -8.26
CA LYS A 17 -14.61 -15.19 -8.51
C LYS A 17 -14.54 -14.14 -7.41
N SER A 18 -14.54 -14.58 -6.15
CA SER A 18 -14.42 -13.68 -5.00
C SER A 18 -13.09 -12.92 -5.02
N SER A 19 -11.98 -13.63 -5.24
CA SER A 19 -10.64 -13.02 -5.32
C SER A 19 -10.54 -12.02 -6.47
N ALA A 20 -11.07 -12.35 -7.65
CA ALA A 20 -11.08 -11.43 -8.77
C ALA A 20 -11.87 -10.15 -8.49
N LEU A 21 -13.04 -10.26 -7.86
CA LEU A 21 -13.85 -9.10 -7.51
C LEU A 21 -13.19 -8.23 -6.43
N THR A 22 -12.64 -8.85 -5.40
CA THR A 22 -11.98 -8.11 -4.30
C THR A 22 -10.66 -7.46 -4.72
N SER A 23 -9.98 -7.97 -5.74
CA SER A 23 -8.73 -7.39 -6.25
C SER A 23 -8.95 -6.18 -7.18
N LEU A 24 -10.13 -6.02 -7.78
CA LEU A 24 -10.39 -4.90 -8.70
C LEU A 24 -10.21 -3.53 -8.05
N GLY A 25 -10.77 -3.35 -6.85
CA GLY A 25 -10.68 -2.10 -6.12
C GLY A 25 -9.23 -1.67 -5.85
N PRO A 26 -8.42 -2.47 -5.13
CA PRO A 26 -7.01 -2.19 -4.91
C PRO A 26 -6.21 -2.00 -6.21
N SER A 27 -6.53 -2.73 -7.28
CA SER A 27 -5.85 -2.60 -8.57
C SER A 27 -6.04 -1.21 -9.20
N VAL A 28 -7.24 -0.62 -9.10
CA VAL A 28 -7.50 0.74 -9.60
C VAL A 28 -6.65 1.77 -8.84
N VAL A 29 -6.51 1.62 -7.52
CA VAL A 29 -5.68 2.51 -6.69
C VAL A 29 -4.19 2.35 -7.05
N ILE A 30 -3.72 1.12 -7.23
CA ILE A 30 -2.34 0.84 -7.63
C ILE A 30 -2.06 1.44 -9.02
N LEU A 31 -2.99 1.33 -9.95
CA LEU A 31 -2.86 1.94 -11.28
C LEU A 31 -2.74 3.46 -11.22
N SER A 32 -3.52 4.14 -10.38
CA SER A 32 -3.41 5.60 -10.23
C SER A 32 -2.05 6.01 -9.66
N GLY A 33 -1.55 5.30 -8.66
CA GLY A 33 -0.21 5.52 -8.10
C GLY A 33 0.91 5.17 -9.10
N MET A 34 0.72 4.12 -9.91
CA MET A 34 1.64 3.78 -11.00
C MET A 34 1.71 4.89 -12.05
N LEU A 35 0.58 5.49 -12.43
CA LEU A 35 0.57 6.61 -13.38
C LEU A 35 1.32 7.82 -12.81
N SER A 36 1.15 8.13 -11.52
CA SER A 36 1.91 9.20 -10.86
C SER A 36 3.42 8.93 -10.90
N LEU A 37 3.85 7.72 -10.58
CA LEU A 37 5.25 7.35 -10.64
C LEU A 37 5.80 7.32 -12.08
N LEU A 38 4.98 6.90 -13.05
CA LEU A 38 5.33 6.89 -14.47
C LEU A 38 5.63 8.29 -15.00
N VAL A 39 4.82 9.28 -14.62
CA VAL A 39 5.04 10.68 -14.99
C VAL A 39 6.29 11.24 -14.31
N SER A 40 6.56 10.84 -13.06
CA SER A 40 7.64 11.41 -12.26
C SER A 40 9.01 10.79 -12.56
N VAL A 41 9.10 9.47 -12.74
CA VAL A 41 10.38 8.74 -12.89
C VAL A 41 10.54 8.13 -14.29
N GLY A 42 9.49 8.15 -15.09
CA GLY A 42 9.47 7.56 -16.44
C GLY A 42 8.92 6.13 -16.48
N GLY A 43 8.31 5.80 -17.63
CA GLY A 43 7.56 4.57 -17.83
C GLY A 43 8.35 3.28 -17.59
N PRO A 44 9.52 3.09 -18.22
CA PRO A 44 10.27 1.84 -18.08
C PRO A 44 10.69 1.55 -16.64
N MET A 45 11.12 2.57 -15.89
CA MET A 45 11.53 2.42 -14.50
C MET A 45 10.36 2.14 -13.58
N ALA A 46 9.28 2.90 -13.68
CA ALA A 46 8.06 2.70 -12.91
C ALA A 46 7.47 1.30 -13.14
N TRP A 47 7.39 0.88 -14.40
CA TRP A 47 6.87 -0.44 -14.76
C TRP A 47 7.72 -1.57 -14.17
N MET A 48 9.02 -1.53 -14.38
CA MET A 48 9.94 -2.56 -13.88
C MET A 48 9.87 -2.68 -12.36
N ARG A 49 9.93 -1.57 -11.64
CA ARG A 49 9.91 -1.56 -10.17
C ARG A 49 8.61 -2.09 -9.61
N LEU A 50 7.48 -1.65 -10.13
CA LEU A 50 6.15 -2.09 -9.65
C LEU A 50 5.84 -3.53 -10.03
N SER A 51 6.38 -4.04 -11.14
CA SER A 51 6.19 -5.44 -11.53
C SER A 51 6.96 -6.42 -10.64
N PHE A 52 8.16 -6.05 -10.18
CA PHE A 52 9.02 -6.95 -9.40
C PHE A 52 8.87 -6.77 -7.89
N ILE A 53 8.77 -5.55 -7.40
CA ILE A 53 8.74 -5.24 -5.96
C ILE A 53 7.34 -4.84 -5.49
N GLY A 54 6.55 -4.22 -6.35
CA GLY A 54 5.10 -4.12 -6.23
C GLY A 54 4.56 -3.11 -5.23
N SER A 55 5.37 -2.23 -4.63
CA SER A 55 4.89 -1.22 -3.68
C SER A 55 4.99 0.19 -4.21
N VAL A 56 3.87 0.73 -4.72
CA VAL A 56 3.79 2.14 -5.16
C VAL A 56 4.22 3.10 -4.06
N MET A 57 3.79 2.86 -2.81
CA MET A 57 4.13 3.72 -1.68
C MET A 57 5.64 3.73 -1.42
N PHE A 58 6.27 2.55 -1.36
CA PHE A 58 7.71 2.45 -1.13
C PHE A 58 8.51 3.13 -2.25
N GLU A 59 8.17 2.83 -3.49
CA GLU A 59 8.90 3.37 -4.65
C GLU A 59 8.76 4.89 -4.75
N SER A 60 7.59 5.43 -4.47
CA SER A 60 7.37 6.89 -4.47
C SER A 60 8.15 7.60 -3.36
N ILE A 61 8.20 7.01 -2.16
CA ILE A 61 8.97 7.56 -1.04
C ILE A 61 10.48 7.48 -1.36
N ALA A 62 10.95 6.33 -1.81
CA ALA A 62 12.36 6.13 -2.14
C ALA A 62 12.83 7.03 -3.28
N ALA A 63 12.03 7.17 -4.34
CA ALA A 63 12.31 8.10 -5.42
C ALA A 63 12.34 9.55 -4.93
N GLY A 64 11.37 9.95 -4.08
CA GLY A 64 11.33 11.28 -3.51
C GLY A 64 12.55 11.62 -2.63
N ILE A 65 13.02 10.67 -1.82
CA ILE A 65 14.25 10.83 -1.03
C ILE A 65 15.45 10.97 -1.96
N GLY A 66 15.54 10.13 -3.00
CA GLY A 66 16.63 10.18 -3.96
C GLY A 66 16.69 11.50 -4.72
N THR A 67 15.57 11.97 -5.26
CA THR A 67 15.51 13.25 -5.99
C THR A 67 15.76 14.45 -5.06
N ALA A 68 15.24 14.42 -3.84
CA ALA A 68 15.48 15.48 -2.86
C ALA A 68 16.95 15.63 -2.50
N SER A 69 17.73 14.53 -2.46
CA SER A 69 19.18 14.58 -2.24
C SER A 69 19.93 15.27 -3.40
N ALA A 70 19.32 15.32 -4.57
CA ALA A 70 19.82 16.06 -5.74
C ALA A 70 19.22 17.49 -5.86
N GLY A 71 18.47 17.95 -4.86
CA GLY A 71 17.83 19.26 -4.87
C GLY A 71 16.59 19.36 -5.78
N VAL A 72 16.02 18.24 -6.23
CA VAL A 72 14.88 18.16 -7.14
C VAL A 72 13.65 17.63 -6.38
N GLN A 73 12.52 18.30 -6.48
CA GLN A 73 11.27 17.84 -5.91
C GLN A 73 10.55 16.92 -6.90
N LEU A 74 10.36 15.66 -6.49
CA LEU A 74 9.73 14.63 -7.33
C LEU A 74 8.30 15.03 -7.76
N GLY A 75 8.05 15.02 -9.07
CA GLY A 75 6.74 15.32 -9.64
C GLY A 75 6.39 16.81 -9.74
N VAL A 76 7.28 17.71 -9.33
CA VAL A 76 7.13 19.17 -9.42
C VAL A 76 8.18 19.77 -10.32
N ASP A 77 9.45 19.47 -10.06
CA ASP A 77 10.58 20.00 -10.85
C ASP A 77 10.92 19.09 -12.03
N GLU A 78 11.62 19.62 -13.02
CA GLU A 78 12.15 18.83 -14.12
C GLU A 78 13.15 17.79 -13.63
N MET A 79 13.00 16.56 -14.07
CA MET A 79 13.86 15.46 -13.70
C MET A 79 15.23 15.57 -14.40
N THR A 80 16.25 15.93 -13.66
CA THR A 80 17.62 15.91 -14.16
C THR A 80 18.18 14.49 -14.20
N THR A 81 19.17 14.23 -15.06
CA THR A 81 19.84 12.91 -15.13
C THR A 81 20.44 12.51 -13.77
N PHE A 82 20.99 13.46 -13.03
CA PHE A 82 21.54 13.22 -11.70
C PHE A 82 20.45 12.85 -10.70
N ALA A 83 19.35 13.61 -10.65
CA ALA A 83 18.21 13.31 -9.78
C ALA A 83 17.58 11.95 -10.10
N PHE A 84 17.44 11.61 -11.38
CA PHE A 84 16.98 10.30 -11.82
C PHE A 84 17.89 9.17 -11.32
N THR A 85 19.20 9.33 -11.47
CA THR A 85 20.19 8.35 -11.00
C THR A 85 20.09 8.16 -9.48
N MET A 86 19.98 9.24 -8.72
CA MET A 86 19.80 9.18 -7.26
C MET A 86 18.51 8.49 -6.87
N ALA A 87 17.40 8.78 -7.56
CA ALA A 87 16.13 8.11 -7.36
C ALA A 87 16.24 6.59 -7.56
N VAL A 88 16.81 6.17 -8.69
CA VAL A 88 17.00 4.74 -9.04
C VAL A 88 17.85 4.02 -8.00
N TRP A 89 19.00 4.59 -7.61
CA TRP A 89 19.84 3.98 -6.58
C TRP A 89 19.16 3.89 -5.23
N THR A 90 18.43 4.92 -4.82
CA THR A 90 17.68 4.91 -3.54
C THR A 90 16.60 3.85 -3.55
N MET A 91 15.85 3.70 -4.65
CA MET A 91 14.84 2.66 -4.83
C MET A 91 15.46 1.24 -4.75
N ILE A 92 16.62 1.03 -5.37
CA ILE A 92 17.31 -0.28 -5.40
C ILE A 92 17.88 -0.60 -4.01
N LEU A 93 18.71 0.28 -3.47
CA LEU A 93 19.39 0.04 -2.20
C LEU A 93 18.42 -0.06 -1.03
N GLY A 94 17.36 0.77 -1.01
CA GLY A 94 16.32 0.72 -0.01
C GLY A 94 15.56 -0.61 0.01
N SER A 95 15.39 -1.27 -1.14
CA SER A 95 14.71 -2.57 -1.20
C SER A 95 15.58 -3.76 -0.78
N ILE A 96 16.90 -3.67 -0.86
CA ILE A 96 17.80 -4.77 -0.49
C ILE A 96 17.69 -5.08 1.01
N GLY A 97 17.63 -4.07 1.86
CA GLY A 97 17.61 -4.25 3.32
C GLY A 97 16.43 -5.11 3.78
N TRP A 98 15.22 -4.80 3.33
CA TRP A 98 14.05 -5.56 3.75
C TRP A 98 14.02 -6.97 3.15
N ILE A 99 14.53 -7.18 1.92
CA ILE A 99 14.64 -8.49 1.30
C ILE A 99 15.56 -9.40 2.13
N ILE A 100 16.75 -8.90 2.52
CA ILE A 100 17.70 -9.63 3.36
C ILE A 100 17.05 -9.98 4.71
N VAL A 101 16.46 -8.99 5.40
CA VAL A 101 15.83 -9.21 6.70
C VAL A 101 14.68 -10.20 6.58
N SER A 102 13.80 -10.07 5.59
CA SER A 102 12.68 -10.99 5.39
C SER A 102 13.15 -12.41 5.11
N THR A 103 14.17 -12.57 4.27
CA THR A 103 14.73 -13.91 3.96
C THR A 103 15.35 -14.57 5.18
N LEU A 104 16.08 -13.83 6.00
CA LEU A 104 16.74 -14.37 7.20
C LEU A 104 15.78 -14.62 8.36
N THR A 105 14.65 -13.94 8.39
CA THR A 105 13.69 -14.02 9.51
C THR A 105 12.42 -14.80 9.18
N ALA A 106 12.13 -15.07 7.90
CA ALA A 106 10.88 -15.72 7.48
C ALA A 106 10.56 -17.00 8.27
N ASP A 107 11.53 -17.91 8.39
CA ASP A 107 11.36 -19.18 9.10
C ASP A 107 11.15 -19.03 10.62
N LYS A 108 11.53 -17.86 11.17
CA LYS A 108 11.47 -17.57 12.61
C LYS A 108 10.27 -16.71 12.99
N MET A 109 9.63 -16.05 12.00
CA MET A 109 8.55 -15.10 12.24
C MET A 109 7.37 -15.74 12.97
N GLU A 110 6.97 -16.95 12.57
CA GLU A 110 5.90 -17.69 13.24
C GLU A 110 6.23 -17.98 14.70
N LYS A 111 7.48 -18.40 14.98
CA LYS A 111 7.95 -18.64 16.34
C LYS A 111 7.98 -17.36 17.19
N VAL A 112 8.40 -16.23 16.59
CA VAL A 112 8.41 -14.94 17.27
C VAL A 112 6.99 -14.49 17.57
N GLN A 113 6.08 -14.57 16.60
CA GLN A 113 4.66 -14.25 16.76
C GLN A 113 4.02 -15.09 17.89
N ASN A 114 4.24 -16.39 17.88
CA ASN A 114 3.70 -17.30 18.89
C ASN A 114 4.29 -17.03 20.28
N ARG A 115 5.56 -16.66 20.38
CA ARG A 115 6.16 -16.25 21.66
C ARG A 115 5.58 -14.93 22.18
N MET A 116 5.41 -13.93 21.31
CA MET A 116 4.81 -12.64 21.69
C MET A 116 3.34 -12.81 22.14
N ALA A 117 2.64 -13.75 21.54
CA ALA A 117 1.25 -14.07 21.86
C ALA A 117 1.10 -15.02 23.07
N GLY A 118 2.19 -15.45 23.71
CA GLY A 118 2.14 -16.38 24.83
C GLY A 118 1.47 -17.72 24.48
N GLY A 119 1.55 -18.16 23.22
CA GLY A 119 0.90 -19.38 22.73
C GLY A 119 -0.62 -19.23 22.42
N ASN A 120 -1.19 -18.05 22.60
CA ASN A 120 -2.60 -17.80 22.29
C ASN A 120 -2.77 -17.27 20.87
N SER A 121 -3.31 -18.08 19.96
CA SER A 121 -3.51 -17.72 18.55
C SER A 121 -4.43 -16.51 18.35
N ALA A 122 -5.37 -16.24 19.24
CA ALA A 122 -6.22 -15.04 19.16
C ALA A 122 -5.41 -13.75 19.36
N LEU A 123 -4.38 -13.77 20.22
CA LEU A 123 -3.52 -12.61 20.46
C LEU A 123 -2.58 -12.33 19.29
N VAL A 124 -2.24 -13.32 18.47
CA VAL A 124 -1.43 -13.13 17.26
C VAL A 124 -2.09 -12.12 16.31
N GLY A 125 -3.39 -12.27 16.08
CA GLY A 125 -4.16 -11.34 15.24
C GLY A 125 -4.19 -9.91 15.80
N VAL A 126 -4.36 -9.78 17.11
CA VAL A 126 -4.37 -8.47 17.79
C VAL A 126 -3.01 -7.79 17.72
N ILE A 127 -1.92 -8.52 17.99
CA ILE A 127 -0.55 -7.99 17.93
C ILE A 127 -0.19 -7.58 16.50
N SER A 128 -0.52 -8.41 15.51
CA SER A 128 -0.27 -8.09 14.10
C SER A 128 -1.07 -6.87 13.65
N GLY A 129 -2.34 -6.78 14.03
CA GLY A 129 -3.19 -5.62 13.75
C GLY A 129 -2.67 -4.34 14.42
N ALA A 130 -2.26 -4.42 15.70
CA ALA A 130 -1.69 -3.29 16.43
C ALA A 130 -0.37 -2.81 15.79
N ALA A 131 0.49 -3.73 15.35
CA ALA A 131 1.73 -3.41 14.65
C ALA A 131 1.46 -2.69 13.33
N MET A 132 0.49 -3.15 12.53
CA MET A 132 0.07 -2.47 11.30
C MET A 132 -0.48 -1.07 11.57
N VAL A 133 -1.39 -0.93 12.53
CA VAL A 133 -1.95 0.38 12.91
C VAL A 133 -0.84 1.32 13.40
N GLY A 134 0.12 0.83 14.18
CA GLY A 134 1.26 1.61 14.62
C GLY A 134 2.15 2.08 13.47
N ALA A 135 2.49 1.19 12.54
CA ALA A 135 3.31 1.51 11.37
C ALA A 135 2.64 2.55 10.45
N PHE A 136 1.39 2.29 10.05
CA PHE A 136 0.65 3.23 9.20
C PHE A 136 0.28 4.53 9.93
N GLY A 137 -0.04 4.47 11.23
CA GLY A 137 -0.26 5.65 12.07
C GLY A 137 0.97 6.56 12.13
N GLY A 138 2.15 5.98 12.25
CA GLY A 138 3.42 6.73 12.20
C GLY A 138 3.64 7.42 10.85
N MET A 139 3.31 6.76 9.74
CA MET A 139 3.40 7.37 8.39
C MET A 139 2.40 8.51 8.20
N VAL A 140 1.16 8.31 8.66
CA VAL A 140 0.10 9.32 8.58
C VAL A 140 0.43 10.52 9.46
N SER A 141 0.96 10.32 10.67
CA SER A 141 1.32 11.40 11.58
C SER A 141 2.34 12.37 10.97
N GLN A 142 3.33 11.86 10.24
CA GLN A 142 4.31 12.69 9.53
C GLN A 142 3.64 13.60 8.49
N LYS A 143 2.64 13.10 7.77
CA LYS A 143 1.88 13.87 6.79
C LYS A 143 0.96 14.90 7.44
N LEU A 144 0.35 14.55 8.58
CA LEU A 144 -0.51 15.48 9.32
C LEU A 144 0.27 16.66 9.91
N VAL A 145 1.49 16.42 10.39
CA VAL A 145 2.37 17.48 10.95
C VAL A 145 2.85 18.45 9.86
N ALA A 146 3.01 18.01 8.64
CA ALA A 146 3.43 18.85 7.51
C ALA A 146 2.39 19.94 7.15
N VAL A 147 1.11 19.78 7.55
CA VAL A 147 0.00 20.73 7.33
C VAL A 147 -0.08 21.20 5.87
N ASP A 148 0.14 20.29 4.95
CA ASP A 148 0.06 20.53 3.51
C ASP A 148 -1.17 19.83 2.88
N LYS A 149 -1.29 19.87 1.55
CA LYS A 149 -2.37 19.17 0.82
C LYS A 149 -2.42 17.68 1.12
N SER A 150 -1.30 17.07 1.50
CA SER A 150 -1.28 15.65 1.89
C SER A 150 -1.95 15.39 3.23
N ALA A 151 -1.88 16.33 4.17
CA ALA A 151 -2.62 16.26 5.44
C ALA A 151 -4.13 16.29 5.19
N LEU A 152 -4.59 17.20 4.33
CA LEU A 152 -6.00 17.27 3.95
C LEU A 152 -6.47 15.95 3.32
N SER A 153 -5.70 15.39 2.40
CA SER A 153 -6.00 14.10 1.77
C SER A 153 -6.09 12.95 2.79
N CYS A 154 -5.17 12.91 3.77
CA CYS A 154 -5.18 11.91 4.84
C CYS A 154 -6.45 12.03 5.71
N VAL A 155 -6.82 13.24 6.12
CA VAL A 155 -8.03 13.48 6.92
C VAL A 155 -9.29 13.10 6.15
N LEU A 156 -9.42 13.58 4.91
CA LEU A 156 -10.56 13.24 4.05
C LEU A 156 -10.67 11.72 3.83
N GLY A 157 -9.56 11.06 3.49
CA GLY A 157 -9.53 9.61 3.32
C GLY A 157 -10.00 8.85 4.56
N GLY A 158 -9.54 9.27 5.74
CA GLY A 158 -9.96 8.70 7.01
C GLY A 158 -11.45 8.90 7.30
N VAL A 159 -11.97 10.12 7.09
CA VAL A 159 -13.39 10.45 7.29
C VAL A 159 -14.27 9.66 6.32
N PHE A 160 -13.95 9.66 5.02
CA PHE A 160 -14.71 8.89 4.03
C PHE A 160 -14.69 7.40 4.33
N MET A 161 -13.54 6.86 4.72
CA MET A 161 -13.43 5.45 5.11
C MET A 161 -14.32 5.12 6.31
N ALA A 162 -14.33 5.97 7.34
CA ALA A 162 -15.20 5.80 8.51
C ALA A 162 -16.69 5.82 8.15
N ILE A 163 -17.09 6.77 7.29
CA ILE A 163 -18.47 6.86 6.80
C ILE A 163 -18.85 5.61 6.01
N LEU A 164 -18.01 5.18 5.07
CA LEU A 164 -18.27 4.01 4.24
C LEU A 164 -18.35 2.72 5.06
N LEU A 165 -17.48 2.55 6.06
CA LEU A 165 -17.51 1.43 6.98
C LEU A 165 -18.82 1.42 7.80
N TYR A 166 -19.25 2.58 8.30
CA TYR A 166 -20.50 2.71 9.04
C TYR A 166 -21.71 2.36 8.17
N VAL A 167 -21.79 2.93 6.97
CA VAL A 167 -22.88 2.68 6.01
C VAL A 167 -22.89 1.21 5.58
N SER A 168 -21.73 0.67 5.20
CA SER A 168 -21.59 -0.72 4.79
C SER A 168 -21.96 -1.71 5.90
N GLY A 169 -21.64 -1.39 7.16
CA GLY A 169 -22.02 -2.18 8.32
C GLY A 169 -23.50 -2.12 8.62
N LYS A 170 -24.10 -0.92 8.63
CA LYS A 170 -25.51 -0.70 8.93
C LYS A 170 -26.45 -1.28 7.88
N PHE A 171 -26.15 -1.09 6.61
CA PHE A 171 -26.99 -1.53 5.49
C PHE A 171 -26.61 -2.92 4.95
N LYS A 172 -25.58 -3.57 5.50
CA LYS A 172 -25.09 -4.90 5.10
C LYS A 172 -24.82 -5.03 3.59
N ILE A 173 -24.34 -3.97 2.96
CA ILE A 173 -24.06 -3.92 1.52
C ILE A 173 -22.70 -4.59 1.27
N SER A 174 -22.70 -5.84 0.82
CA SER A 174 -21.47 -6.62 0.59
C SER A 174 -20.56 -5.98 -0.45
N TRP A 175 -21.11 -5.47 -1.54
CA TRP A 175 -20.35 -4.79 -2.57
C TRP A 175 -19.59 -3.57 -2.02
N LEU A 176 -20.23 -2.77 -1.18
CA LEU A 176 -19.61 -1.59 -0.59
C LEU A 176 -18.43 -1.96 0.33
N LYS A 177 -18.50 -3.11 1.02
CA LYS A 177 -17.39 -3.60 1.85
C LYS A 177 -16.11 -3.85 1.03
N GLU A 178 -16.26 -4.37 -0.17
CA GLU A 178 -15.12 -4.66 -1.05
C GLU A 178 -14.52 -3.38 -1.67
N TRP A 179 -15.33 -2.35 -1.87
CA TRP A 179 -14.94 -1.12 -2.55
C TRP A 179 -14.67 0.06 -1.60
N ASN A 180 -14.88 -0.10 -0.29
CA ASN A 180 -14.70 0.98 0.70
C ASN A 180 -13.35 1.70 0.54
N LEU A 181 -12.27 0.95 0.49
CA LEU A 181 -10.92 1.50 0.38
C LEU A 181 -10.73 2.29 -0.91
N THR A 182 -11.15 1.72 -2.03
CA THR A 182 -11.01 2.34 -3.35
C THR A 182 -11.79 3.64 -3.44
N ILE A 183 -13.05 3.64 -3.00
CA ILE A 183 -13.92 4.82 -3.02
C ILE A 183 -13.34 5.90 -2.10
N ALA A 184 -12.93 5.56 -0.87
CA ALA A 184 -12.36 6.51 0.07
C ALA A 184 -11.10 7.20 -0.49
N ILE A 185 -10.19 6.43 -1.10
CA ILE A 185 -8.96 6.98 -1.68
C ILE A 185 -9.26 7.86 -2.89
N LEU A 186 -10.06 7.38 -3.85
CA LEU A 186 -10.35 8.16 -5.06
C LEU A 186 -11.09 9.46 -4.74
N VAL A 187 -12.07 9.42 -3.83
CA VAL A 187 -12.80 10.62 -3.43
C VAL A 187 -11.87 11.61 -2.72
N ALA A 188 -11.03 11.14 -1.79
CA ALA A 188 -10.06 11.99 -1.11
C ALA A 188 -9.07 12.63 -2.10
N MET A 189 -8.56 11.85 -3.07
CA MET A 189 -7.66 12.35 -4.11
C MET A 189 -8.32 13.42 -4.98
N ILE A 190 -9.53 13.17 -5.46
CA ILE A 190 -10.26 14.11 -6.33
C ILE A 190 -10.52 15.43 -5.59
N ILE A 191 -11.02 15.35 -4.35
CA ILE A 191 -11.29 16.56 -3.56
C ILE A 191 -10.01 17.33 -3.29
N THR A 192 -8.92 16.64 -2.92
CA THR A 192 -7.63 17.31 -2.65
C THR A 192 -7.02 17.93 -3.91
N ALA A 193 -7.28 17.36 -5.08
CA ALA A 193 -6.80 17.92 -6.35
C ALA A 193 -7.57 19.19 -6.77
N LEU A 194 -8.83 19.32 -6.32
CA LEU A 194 -9.68 20.48 -6.64
C LEU A 194 -9.48 21.68 -5.69
N VAL A 195 -8.88 21.44 -4.52
CA VAL A 195 -8.56 22.45 -3.49
C VAL A 195 -7.06 22.78 -3.51
#